data_0e057aed4edc0645387ad402b1744cb3
#
_entry.id   0e057aed4edc0645387ad402b1744cb3
#
_cell.length_a   1.000
_cell.length_b   1.000
_cell.length_c   1.000
_cell.angle_alpha   90.00
_cell.angle_beta   90.00
_cell.angle_gamma   90.00
#
_symmetry.space_group_name_H-M   'P 1'
#
loop_
_entity.id
_entity.type
_entity.pdbx_description
1 polymer ?
#
loop_
_entity_poly.entity_id
_entity_poly.type
_entity_poly.pdbx_seq_one_letter_code
_entity_poly.pdbx_strand_id
1 'polypeptide(L)'
;MRSIASVALALIAATAANPAFAFFFDYQKPPPPVGGDCAAIAAEIGPEATWYGEFAGNYYDDFNDHRYPFSARGCFTSEFQCRAWQNDGVSYTGRGGIVYMRCSQGLRGDY
;
A
#
# COMPACT_ATOMS: atom_id res chain seq x y z
N MET A 1 30.83 27.10 29.45
CA MET A 1 30.18 26.40 30.53
C MET A 1 28.68 26.53 30.52
N ARG A 2 28.15 27.72 30.34
CA ARG A 2 26.71 27.91 30.34
C ARG A 2 26.01 27.22 29.16
N SER A 3 26.68 27.13 28.04
CA SER A 3 26.17 26.49 26.85
C SER A 3 25.92 24.97 27.01
N ILE A 4 26.67 24.33 27.90
CA ILE A 4 26.52 22.89 28.12
C ILE A 4 25.17 22.57 28.77
N ALA A 5 24.74 23.38 29.72
CA ALA A 5 23.44 23.16 30.36
C ALA A 5 22.27 23.34 29.39
N SER A 6 22.38 24.31 28.48
CA SER A 6 21.36 24.52 27.46
C SER A 6 21.23 23.35 26.49
N VAL A 7 22.33 22.75 26.11
CA VAL A 7 22.34 21.58 25.22
C VAL A 7 21.66 20.40 25.89
N ALA A 8 21.93 20.17 27.15
CA ALA A 8 21.30 19.09 27.90
C ALA A 8 19.77 19.21 27.94
N LEU A 9 19.27 20.41 28.14
CA LEU A 9 17.84 20.67 28.12
C LEU A 9 17.21 20.37 26.77
N ALA A 10 17.89 20.73 25.68
CA ALA A 10 17.38 20.45 24.35
C ALA A 10 17.27 18.94 24.08
N LEU A 11 18.21 18.17 24.55
CA LEU A 11 18.16 16.71 24.39
C LEU A 11 17.00 16.07 25.13
N ILE A 12 16.70 16.54 26.33
CA ILE A 12 15.55 16.03 27.10
C ILE A 12 14.25 16.33 26.39
N ALA A 13 14.08 17.51 25.84
CA ALA A 13 12.88 17.89 25.11
C ALA A 13 12.71 17.02 23.86
N ALA A 14 13.76 16.73 23.10
CA ALA A 14 13.70 15.89 21.94
C ALA A 14 13.27 14.45 22.29
N THR A 15 13.74 13.92 23.41
CA THR A 15 13.36 12.60 23.87
C THR A 15 11.90 12.51 24.23
N ALA A 16 11.35 13.54 24.86
CA ALA A 16 9.96 13.57 25.27
C ALA A 16 9.00 13.57 24.07
N ALA A 17 9.43 14.02 22.92
CA ALA A 17 8.62 14.09 21.70
C ALA A 17 8.81 12.85 20.80
N ASN A 18 9.15 11.72 21.35
CA ASN A 18 9.46 10.52 20.59
C ASN A 18 8.26 10.03 19.77
N PRO A 19 8.34 10.01 18.42
CA PRO A 19 7.23 9.59 17.57
C PRO A 19 6.88 8.11 17.69
N ALA A 20 7.78 7.27 18.14
CA ALA A 20 7.52 5.83 18.32
C ALA A 20 6.44 5.58 19.37
N PHE A 21 6.35 6.43 20.36
CA PHE A 21 5.34 6.31 21.41
C PHE A 21 3.95 6.64 20.86
N ALA A 22 3.83 7.69 20.03
CA ALA A 22 2.58 8.06 19.40
C ALA A 22 2.09 6.95 18.44
N PHE A 23 3.00 6.35 17.70
CA PHE A 23 2.69 5.26 16.76
C PHE A 23 2.08 4.06 17.49
N PHE A 24 2.53 3.76 18.69
CA PHE A 24 2.04 2.62 19.45
C PHE A 24 0.54 2.71 19.76
N PHE A 25 0.03 3.92 19.99
CA PHE A 25 -1.38 4.13 20.32
C PHE A 25 -2.26 4.46 19.12
N ASP A 26 -1.65 4.75 17.98
CA ASP A 26 -2.38 5.17 16.79
C ASP A 26 -2.24 4.11 15.71
N TYR A 27 -2.87 2.95 15.95
CA TYR A 27 -2.81 1.84 15.01
C TYR A 27 -3.54 2.20 13.73
N GLN A 28 -2.87 2.00 12.60
CA GLN A 28 -3.45 2.13 11.29
C GLN A 28 -3.22 0.84 10.49
N LYS A 29 -4.24 0.45 9.70
CA LYS A 29 -4.09 -0.73 8.86
C LYS A 29 -3.00 -0.48 7.82
N PRO A 30 -2.22 -1.50 7.44
CA PRO A 30 -1.26 -1.35 6.36
C PRO A 30 -1.96 -1.07 5.04
N PRO A 31 -1.31 -0.36 4.11
CA PRO A 31 -1.90 -0.14 2.79
C PRO A 31 -1.92 -1.42 1.97
N PRO A 32 -2.85 -1.56 1.01
CA PRO A 32 -2.81 -2.69 0.09
C PRO A 32 -1.57 -2.64 -0.80
N PRO A 33 -1.18 -3.78 -1.40
CA PRO A 33 -0.04 -3.78 -2.32
C PRO A 33 -0.22 -2.78 -3.46
N VAL A 34 0.82 -2.02 -3.74
CA VAL A 34 0.78 -0.97 -4.75
C VAL A 34 1.07 -1.57 -6.12
N GLY A 35 0.18 -1.32 -7.08
CA GLY A 35 0.40 -1.69 -8.48
C GLY A 35 1.25 -0.67 -9.21
N GLY A 36 1.72 -1.02 -10.40
CA GLY A 36 2.50 -0.12 -11.23
C GLY A 36 1.67 1.04 -11.77
N ASP A 37 2.36 2.13 -12.10
CA ASP A 37 1.75 3.34 -12.65
C ASP A 37 1.32 3.10 -14.09
N CYS A 38 0.02 3.18 -14.36
CA CYS A 38 -0.54 2.90 -15.68
C CYS A 38 -0.02 3.84 -16.76
N ALA A 39 0.09 5.13 -16.46
CA ALA A 39 0.59 6.09 -17.44
C ALA A 39 2.06 5.82 -17.81
N ALA A 40 2.89 5.52 -16.81
CA ALA A 40 4.31 5.25 -17.04
C ALA A 40 4.51 3.94 -17.83
N ILE A 41 3.80 2.88 -17.46
CA ILE A 41 3.91 1.60 -18.16
C ILE A 41 3.40 1.72 -19.60
N ALA A 42 2.27 2.39 -19.80
CA ALA A 42 1.73 2.59 -21.14
C ALA A 42 2.66 3.44 -22.03
N ALA A 43 3.36 4.41 -21.46
CA ALA A 43 4.34 5.21 -22.18
C ALA A 43 5.54 4.37 -22.59
N GLU A 44 5.91 3.37 -21.79
CA GLU A 44 7.07 2.52 -22.04
C GLU A 44 6.79 1.44 -23.08
N ILE A 45 5.68 0.71 -22.98
CA ILE A 45 5.42 -0.46 -23.84
C ILE A 45 4.18 -0.31 -24.71
N GLY A 46 3.46 0.79 -24.61
CA GLY A 46 2.22 1.03 -25.35
C GLY A 46 0.99 0.53 -24.57
N PRO A 47 -0.15 1.21 -24.76
CA PRO A 47 -1.37 0.84 -24.04
C PRO A 47 -1.90 -0.54 -24.40
N GLU A 48 -1.74 -0.99 -25.67
CA GLU A 48 -2.23 -2.31 -26.08
C GLU A 48 -1.46 -3.46 -25.44
N ALA A 49 -0.17 -3.25 -25.13
CA ALA A 49 0.68 -4.26 -24.52
C ALA A 49 0.63 -4.24 -23.00
N THR A 50 0.06 -3.19 -22.42
CA THR A 50 0.02 -3.02 -20.96
C THR A 50 -1.01 -3.95 -20.33
N TRP A 51 -0.62 -4.62 -19.25
CA TRP A 51 -1.53 -5.44 -18.46
C TRP A 51 -2.14 -4.60 -17.35
N TYR A 52 -3.46 -4.61 -17.30
CA TYR A 52 -4.23 -3.91 -16.28
C TYR A 52 -4.76 -4.92 -15.27
N GLY A 53 -4.50 -4.66 -14.00
CA GLY A 53 -4.98 -5.51 -12.92
C GLY A 53 -5.80 -4.72 -11.92
N GLU A 54 -6.78 -5.40 -11.36
CA GLU A 54 -7.56 -4.86 -10.27
C GLU A 54 -7.97 -5.97 -9.33
N PHE A 55 -8.13 -5.64 -8.06
CA PHE A 55 -8.76 -6.52 -7.09
C PHE A 55 -9.48 -5.68 -6.05
N ALA A 56 -10.49 -6.29 -5.47
CA ALA A 56 -11.25 -5.71 -4.38
C ALA A 56 -11.57 -6.79 -3.37
N GLY A 57 -11.65 -6.42 -2.13
CA GLY A 57 -11.92 -7.35 -1.06
C GLY A 57 -12.01 -6.65 0.27
N ASN A 58 -11.76 -7.40 1.32
CA ASN A 58 -11.79 -6.89 2.67
C ASN A 58 -10.47 -7.22 3.36
N TYR A 59 -9.86 -6.23 3.96
CA TYR A 59 -8.74 -6.44 4.87
C TYR A 59 -9.33 -6.79 6.24
N TYR A 60 -8.92 -7.93 6.79
CA TYR A 60 -9.36 -8.33 8.12
C TYR A 60 -8.31 -7.95 9.15
N ASP A 61 -8.71 -7.12 10.10
CA ASP A 61 -7.87 -6.71 11.22
C ASP A 61 -8.14 -7.64 12.40
N ASP A 62 -7.24 -8.58 12.63
CA ASP A 62 -7.36 -9.54 13.72
C ASP A 62 -7.34 -8.85 15.09
N PHE A 63 -6.69 -7.71 15.17
CA PHE A 63 -6.53 -6.98 16.42
C PHE A 63 -7.85 -6.35 16.87
N ASN A 64 -8.60 -5.78 15.93
CA ASN A 64 -9.87 -5.12 16.20
C ASN A 64 -11.09 -5.95 15.79
N ASP A 65 -10.89 -7.14 15.26
CA ASP A 65 -11.96 -8.00 14.74
C ASP A 65 -12.87 -7.22 13.79
N HIS A 66 -12.26 -6.56 12.81
CA HIS A 66 -12.98 -5.68 11.91
C HIS A 66 -12.54 -5.88 10.46
N ARG A 67 -13.49 -5.74 9.53
CA ARG A 67 -13.24 -5.83 8.10
C ARG A 67 -13.28 -4.45 7.48
N TYR A 68 -12.25 -4.15 6.69
CA TYR A 68 -12.14 -2.89 5.97
C TYR A 68 -12.21 -3.17 4.48
N PRO A 69 -13.29 -2.74 3.80
CA PRO A 69 -13.34 -2.91 2.35
C PRO A 69 -12.29 -2.05 1.67
N PHE A 70 -11.74 -2.56 0.57
CA PHE A 70 -10.75 -1.83 -0.21
C PHE A 70 -10.80 -2.28 -1.65
N SER A 71 -10.25 -1.46 -2.53
CA SER A 71 -9.98 -1.81 -3.91
C SER A 71 -8.60 -1.30 -4.30
N ALA A 72 -7.97 -1.98 -5.24
CA ALA A 72 -6.65 -1.60 -5.73
C ALA A 72 -6.58 -1.90 -7.22
N ARG A 73 -5.80 -1.10 -7.94
CA ARG A 73 -5.56 -1.28 -9.37
C ARG A 73 -4.14 -0.89 -9.71
N GLY A 74 -3.64 -1.42 -10.81
CA GLY A 74 -2.31 -1.11 -11.26
C GLY A 74 -2.05 -1.66 -12.65
N CYS A 75 -0.92 -1.27 -13.23
CA CYS A 75 -0.50 -1.73 -14.54
C CYS A 75 0.85 -2.41 -14.48
N PHE A 76 1.09 -3.31 -15.46
CA PHE A 76 2.24 -4.20 -15.43
C PHE A 76 2.68 -4.48 -16.85
N THR A 77 3.94 -4.91 -17.00
CA THR A 77 4.50 -5.22 -18.31
C THR A 77 4.20 -6.65 -18.76
N SER A 78 3.68 -7.50 -17.87
CA SER A 78 3.34 -8.88 -18.19
C SER A 78 2.17 -9.38 -17.34
N GLU A 79 1.52 -10.43 -17.82
CA GLU A 79 0.49 -11.12 -17.06
C GLU A 79 1.04 -11.69 -15.75
N PHE A 80 2.24 -12.23 -15.81
CA PHE A 80 2.88 -12.80 -14.63
C PHE A 80 2.99 -11.78 -13.51
N GLN A 81 3.45 -10.56 -13.82
CA GLN A 81 3.58 -9.50 -12.82
C GLN A 81 2.22 -9.08 -12.27
N CYS A 82 1.21 -9.00 -13.12
CA CYS A 82 -0.15 -8.66 -12.71
C CYS A 82 -0.69 -9.71 -11.74
N ARG A 83 -0.53 -10.99 -12.05
CA ARG A 83 -0.98 -12.09 -11.22
C ARG A 83 -0.22 -12.17 -9.90
N ALA A 84 1.09 -11.91 -9.93
CA ALA A 84 1.90 -11.89 -8.72
C ALA A 84 1.44 -10.80 -7.75
N TRP A 85 1.14 -9.63 -8.29
CA TRP A 85 0.60 -8.53 -7.49
C TRP A 85 -0.76 -8.88 -6.88
N GLN A 86 -1.63 -9.53 -7.65
CA GLN A 86 -2.92 -9.99 -7.13
C GLN A 86 -2.75 -11.03 -6.03
N ASN A 87 -1.75 -11.89 -6.16
CA ASN A 87 -1.47 -12.88 -5.14
C ASN A 87 -1.03 -12.22 -3.83
N ASP A 88 -0.28 -11.12 -3.92
CA ASP A 88 0.05 -10.31 -2.75
C ASP A 88 -1.24 -9.73 -2.14
N GLY A 89 -2.20 -9.36 -2.97
CA GLY A 89 -3.50 -8.89 -2.52
C GLY A 89 -4.28 -9.94 -1.74
N VAL A 90 -4.22 -11.19 -2.18
CA VAL A 90 -4.83 -12.31 -1.46
C VAL A 90 -4.21 -12.44 -0.06
N SER A 91 -2.90 -12.36 0.02
CA SER A 91 -2.21 -12.42 1.31
C SER A 91 -2.57 -11.22 2.21
N TYR A 92 -2.71 -10.05 1.61
CA TYR A 92 -3.08 -8.83 2.34
C TYR A 92 -4.46 -8.95 3.01
N THR A 93 -5.43 -9.57 2.33
CA THR A 93 -6.78 -9.68 2.89
C THR A 93 -6.85 -10.58 4.10
N GLY A 94 -5.95 -11.55 4.22
CA GLY A 94 -6.01 -12.53 5.29
C GLY A 94 -7.36 -13.23 5.31
N ARG A 95 -8.07 -13.15 6.42
CA ARG A 95 -9.38 -13.77 6.60
C ARG A 95 -10.54 -12.99 5.96
N GLY A 96 -10.27 -11.78 5.48
CA GLY A 96 -11.30 -10.93 4.90
C GLY A 96 -11.76 -11.38 3.52
N GLY A 97 -10.86 -11.94 2.74
CA GLY A 97 -11.15 -12.51 1.44
C GLY A 97 -11.22 -11.51 0.28
N ILE A 98 -11.03 -12.04 -0.92
CA ILE A 98 -11.14 -11.29 -2.17
C ILE A 98 -12.59 -11.43 -2.68
N VAL A 99 -13.16 -10.30 -3.11
CA VAL A 99 -14.49 -10.25 -3.71
C VAL A 99 -14.39 -10.26 -5.23
N TYR A 100 -13.36 -9.62 -5.78
CA TYR A 100 -13.20 -9.47 -7.22
C TYR A 100 -11.73 -9.34 -7.58
N MET A 101 -11.34 -9.95 -8.71
CA MET A 101 -9.95 -9.96 -9.13
C MET A 101 -9.87 -10.20 -10.64
N ARG A 102 -9.13 -9.35 -11.36
CA ARG A 102 -9.00 -9.46 -12.81
C ARG A 102 -7.66 -8.95 -13.28
N CYS A 103 -7.08 -9.63 -14.26
CA CYS A 103 -5.97 -9.14 -15.08
C CYS A 103 -6.38 -9.19 -16.54
N SER A 104 -6.18 -8.11 -17.27
CA SER A 104 -6.50 -8.06 -18.70
C SER A 104 -5.45 -7.25 -19.45
N GLN A 105 -5.16 -7.64 -20.69
CA GLN A 105 -4.24 -6.91 -21.54
C GLN A 105 -4.97 -5.82 -22.31
N GLY A 106 -4.35 -4.65 -22.40
CA GLY A 106 -4.88 -3.49 -23.09
C GLY A 106 -5.49 -2.47 -22.16
N LEU A 107 -5.08 -1.22 -22.33
CA LEU A 107 -5.67 -0.10 -21.60
C LEU A 107 -6.66 0.63 -22.51
N ARG A 108 -7.79 1.01 -21.93
CA ARG A 108 -8.71 1.96 -22.54
C ARG A 108 -8.37 3.34 -21.99
N GLY A 109 -8.67 4.39 -22.70
CA GLY A 109 -8.17 5.72 -22.42
C GLY A 109 -8.57 6.40 -21.11
N ASP A 110 -9.20 5.67 -20.20
CA ASP A 110 -9.71 6.21 -18.93
C ASP A 110 -8.91 5.76 -17.70
N TYR A 111 -7.67 5.36 -17.91
CA TYR A 111 -6.79 4.95 -16.80
C TYR A 111 -6.09 6.10 -16.10
#